data_66914676389517411688ac3bc0254349
#
_entry.id   66914676389517411688ac3bc0254349
#
_cell.length_a   1.000
_cell.length_b   1.000
_cell.length_c   1.000
_cell.angle_alpha   90.00
_cell.angle_beta   90.00
_cell.angle_gamma   90.00
#
_symmetry.space_group_name_H-M   'P 1'
#
loop_
_entity.id
_entity.type
_entity.pdbx_description
1 polymer ?
#
loop_
_entity_poly.entity_id
_entity_poly.type
_entity_poly.pdbx_seq_one_letter_code
_entity_poly.pdbx_strand_id
1 'polypeptide(L)'
;MTDSFFFTAPGGREHNEDAVGQREIPGGTLFLLADGLGGHHRGAEASAQVIASMQEAAPPQDGEDLEQWLICAITQANDVLLQLQADSGSNMRSTLVALALTEDKAVWGHVGDSRLYCIREGRLLSYTNDHSVAYAKYKCGEITRAQIGRDEDQASLLRSLGNPTRSHPDLEALDSPPQSGDGF
;
A
#
# COMPACT_ATOMS: atom_id res chain seq x y z
N MET A 1 -20.00 10.37 6.99
CA MET A 1 -19.06 10.12 8.12
C MET A 1 -18.47 8.74 7.87
N THR A 2 -17.15 8.62 7.81
CA THR A 2 -16.45 7.35 7.55
C THR A 2 -15.99 6.81 8.91
N ASP A 3 -16.42 5.59 9.26
CA ASP A 3 -15.92 4.90 10.43
C ASP A 3 -14.67 4.11 10.03
N SER A 4 -13.59 4.25 10.78
CA SER A 4 -12.34 3.52 10.53
C SER A 4 -11.83 2.84 11.78
N PHE A 5 -11.20 1.69 11.61
CA PHE A 5 -10.55 0.96 12.68
C PHE A 5 -9.20 0.43 12.20
N PHE A 6 -8.17 0.57 13.03
CA PHE A 6 -6.84 0.06 12.78
C PHE A 6 -6.49 -1.03 13.79
N PHE A 7 -5.91 -2.10 13.30
CA PHE A 7 -5.33 -3.15 14.12
C PHE A 7 -3.99 -3.57 13.52
N THR A 8 -2.97 -3.70 14.35
CA THR A 8 -1.66 -4.21 13.97
C THR A 8 -1.07 -5.03 15.10
N ALA A 9 -0.37 -6.11 14.78
CA ALA A 9 0.24 -7.00 15.75
C ALA A 9 1.40 -7.77 15.10
N PRO A 10 2.45 -8.14 15.85
CA PRO A 10 3.62 -8.86 15.31
C PRO A 10 3.28 -10.28 14.80
N GLY A 11 2.09 -10.81 15.13
CA GLY A 11 1.73 -12.17 14.79
C GLY A 11 2.69 -13.18 15.39
N GLY A 12 3.30 -14.01 14.54
CA GLY A 12 4.32 -14.99 14.95
C GLY A 12 5.76 -14.46 14.88
N ARG A 13 5.96 -13.18 14.56
CA ARG A 13 7.29 -12.55 14.50
C ARG A 13 7.68 -11.96 15.85
N GLU A 14 8.98 -11.75 16.07
CA GLU A 14 9.49 -11.11 17.27
C GLU A 14 9.12 -9.61 17.33
N HIS A 15 9.13 -8.96 16.16
CA HIS A 15 8.84 -7.55 16.02
C HIS A 15 7.73 -7.31 14.97
N ASN A 16 6.96 -6.27 15.20
CA ASN A 16 6.00 -5.78 14.22
C ASN A 16 6.71 -4.82 13.27
N GLU A 17 6.67 -5.12 11.99
CA GLU A 17 7.26 -4.30 10.92
C GLU A 17 6.18 -3.60 10.09
N ASP A 18 4.90 -3.76 10.45
CA ASP A 18 3.79 -3.05 9.82
C ASP A 18 3.62 -1.66 10.41
N ALA A 19 3.21 -0.72 9.59
CA ALA A 19 2.77 0.61 9.99
C ALA A 19 1.44 0.96 9.33
N VAL A 20 0.59 1.69 10.06
CA VAL A 20 -0.70 2.19 9.57
C VAL A 20 -0.82 3.67 9.86
N GLY A 21 -1.58 4.38 9.05
CA GLY A 21 -1.80 5.79 9.23
C GLY A 21 -3.04 6.30 8.52
N GLN A 22 -3.46 7.49 8.91
CA GLN A 22 -4.48 8.25 8.20
C GLN A 22 -4.19 9.74 8.31
N ARG A 23 -4.72 10.50 7.38
CA ARG A 23 -4.77 11.96 7.47
C ARG A 23 -5.96 12.52 6.69
N GLU A 24 -6.43 13.68 7.09
CA GLU A 24 -7.43 14.43 6.35
C GLU A 24 -6.81 15.01 5.05
N ILE A 25 -7.57 14.92 3.97
CA ILE A 25 -7.29 15.56 2.68
C ILE A 25 -8.51 16.39 2.27
N PRO A 26 -8.40 17.33 1.33
CA PRO A 26 -9.56 18.09 0.84
C PRO A 26 -10.70 17.16 0.40
N GLY A 27 -11.85 17.31 1.03
CA GLY A 27 -13.05 16.51 0.76
C GLY A 27 -13.07 15.08 1.28
N GLY A 28 -12.08 14.65 2.08
CA GLY A 28 -12.04 13.27 2.54
C GLY A 28 -10.85 12.89 3.40
N THR A 29 -10.49 11.61 3.37
CA THR A 29 -9.42 11.03 4.19
C THR A 29 -8.53 10.13 3.35
N LEU A 30 -7.22 10.19 3.59
CA LEU A 30 -6.21 9.25 3.11
C LEU A 30 -5.95 8.19 4.18
N PHE A 31 -6.14 6.91 3.85
CA PHE A 31 -5.81 5.76 4.69
C PHE A 31 -4.58 5.07 4.14
N LEU A 32 -3.71 4.60 5.04
CA LEU A 32 -2.38 4.09 4.70
C LEU A 32 -2.07 2.81 5.47
N LEU A 33 -1.47 1.85 4.77
CA LEU A 33 -0.91 0.63 5.36
C LEU A 33 0.41 0.32 4.65
N ALA A 34 1.44 -0.02 5.41
CA ALA A 34 2.74 -0.41 4.90
C ALA A 34 3.28 -1.62 5.71
N ASP A 35 3.83 -2.63 5.02
CA ASP A 35 4.57 -3.78 5.59
C ASP A 35 6.05 -3.60 5.25
N GLY A 36 6.86 -3.50 6.27
CA GLY A 36 8.29 -3.24 6.13
C GLY A 36 9.12 -4.51 5.92
N LEU A 37 10.13 -4.39 5.08
CA LEU A 37 11.01 -5.46 4.67
C LEU A 37 12.47 -5.07 4.96
N GLY A 38 13.13 -5.81 5.84
CA GLY A 38 14.54 -5.58 6.16
C GLY A 38 14.97 -6.34 7.40
N GLY A 39 16.20 -6.83 7.42
CA GLY A 39 16.75 -7.47 8.61
C GLY A 39 17.02 -6.46 9.75
N HIS A 40 17.06 -6.92 11.01
CA HIS A 40 17.51 -6.13 12.17
C HIS A 40 16.72 -4.82 12.40
N HIS A 41 15.39 -4.89 12.52
CA HIS A 41 14.47 -3.76 12.75
C HIS A 41 14.34 -2.73 11.59
N ARG A 42 15.02 -2.95 10.47
CA ARG A 42 14.98 -2.02 9.33
C ARG A 42 13.65 -2.03 8.59
N GLY A 43 12.89 -3.14 8.68
CA GLY A 43 11.54 -3.19 8.14
C GLY A 43 10.61 -2.20 8.84
N ALA A 44 10.58 -2.20 10.18
CA ALA A 44 9.76 -1.27 10.96
C ALA A 44 10.13 0.21 10.70
N GLU A 45 11.43 0.51 10.51
CA GLU A 45 11.90 1.85 10.13
C GLU A 45 11.39 2.23 8.72
N ALA A 46 11.45 1.29 7.77
CA ALA A 46 11.01 1.53 6.40
C ALA A 46 9.51 1.80 6.30
N SER A 47 8.67 0.95 6.91
CA SER A 47 7.21 1.11 6.89
C SER A 47 6.78 2.41 7.60
N ALA A 48 7.37 2.71 8.77
CA ALA A 48 7.09 3.95 9.49
C ALA A 48 7.47 5.19 8.66
N GLN A 49 8.62 5.17 7.98
CA GLN A 49 9.05 6.29 7.13
C GLN A 49 8.15 6.46 5.91
N VAL A 50 7.69 5.38 5.29
CA VAL A 50 6.73 5.43 4.18
C VAL A 50 5.43 6.08 4.63
N ILE A 51 4.86 5.65 5.78
CA ILE A 51 3.65 6.26 6.33
C ILE A 51 3.85 7.74 6.63
N ALA A 52 4.96 8.12 7.29
CA ALA A 52 5.29 9.51 7.59
C ALA A 52 5.39 10.36 6.30
N SER A 53 6.11 9.88 5.29
CA SER A 53 6.25 10.59 4.01
C SER A 53 4.89 10.81 3.32
N MET A 54 4.01 9.82 3.34
CA MET A 54 2.67 9.93 2.78
C MET A 54 1.79 10.91 3.57
N GLN A 55 1.94 10.96 4.91
CA GLN A 55 1.23 11.91 5.75
C GLN A 55 1.74 13.35 5.60
N GLU A 56 3.00 13.55 5.27
CA GLU A 56 3.64 14.85 5.05
C GLU A 56 3.54 15.36 3.61
N ALA A 57 3.17 14.51 2.64
CA ALA A 57 3.01 14.91 1.25
C ALA A 57 2.06 16.11 1.12
N ALA A 58 2.34 17.05 0.22
CA ALA A 58 1.43 18.17 -0.01
C ALA A 58 0.01 17.64 -0.33
N PRO A 59 -1.06 18.23 0.24
CA PRO A 59 -2.41 17.79 -0.06
C PRO A 59 -2.74 18.04 -1.53
N PRO A 60 -3.70 17.28 -2.13
CA PRO A 60 -4.13 17.55 -3.48
C PRO A 60 -4.71 18.96 -3.59
N GLN A 61 -4.45 19.64 -4.69
CA GLN A 61 -5.00 20.96 -4.96
C GLN A 61 -6.44 20.85 -5.47
N ASP A 62 -7.22 21.92 -5.35
CA ASP A 62 -8.58 21.95 -5.89
C ASP A 62 -8.58 21.64 -7.40
N GLY A 63 -9.35 20.62 -7.78
CA GLY A 63 -9.45 20.15 -9.16
C GLY A 63 -8.28 19.26 -9.63
N GLU A 64 -7.31 18.96 -8.76
CA GLU A 64 -6.26 17.99 -9.07
C GLU A 64 -6.83 16.57 -9.15
N ASP A 65 -6.30 15.78 -10.09
CA ASP A 65 -6.64 14.39 -10.21
C ASP A 65 -6.01 13.59 -9.04
N LEU A 66 -6.85 12.95 -8.23
CA LEU A 66 -6.41 12.14 -7.08
C LEU A 66 -5.46 10.99 -7.47
N GLU A 67 -5.63 10.41 -8.66
CA GLU A 67 -4.73 9.37 -9.15
C GLU A 67 -3.33 9.93 -9.38
N GLN A 68 -3.25 11.07 -10.08
CA GLN A 68 -1.98 11.73 -10.35
C GLN A 68 -1.31 12.20 -9.06
N TRP A 69 -2.08 12.73 -8.12
CA TRP A 69 -1.59 13.11 -6.81
C TRP A 69 -1.02 11.93 -6.03
N LEU A 70 -1.73 10.78 -5.98
CA LEU A 70 -1.24 9.56 -5.33
C LEU A 70 0.06 9.06 -5.95
N ILE A 71 0.18 9.06 -7.29
CA ILE A 71 1.43 8.69 -7.98
C ILE A 71 2.59 9.56 -7.49
N CYS A 72 2.40 10.89 -7.46
CA CYS A 72 3.42 11.82 -7.01
C CYS A 72 3.80 11.58 -5.54
N ALA A 73 2.82 11.42 -4.64
CA ALA A 73 3.06 11.19 -3.22
C ALA A 73 3.80 9.85 -2.98
N ILE A 74 3.39 8.78 -3.65
CA ILE A 74 4.04 7.46 -3.56
C ILE A 74 5.48 7.51 -4.11
N THR A 75 5.69 8.25 -5.20
CA THR A 75 7.04 8.43 -5.77
C THR A 75 7.94 9.18 -4.79
N GLN A 76 7.45 10.26 -4.17
CA GLN A 76 8.20 10.99 -3.14
C GLN A 76 8.54 10.10 -1.93
N ALA A 77 7.60 9.27 -1.45
CA ALA A 77 7.85 8.33 -0.37
C ALA A 77 8.94 7.30 -0.74
N ASN A 78 8.97 6.84 -1.99
CA ASN A 78 10.05 5.99 -2.49
C ASN A 78 11.41 6.71 -2.50
N ASP A 79 11.45 7.96 -2.95
CA ASP A 79 12.70 8.74 -3.01
C ASP A 79 13.27 8.99 -1.61
N VAL A 80 12.43 9.29 -0.62
CA VAL A 80 12.83 9.42 0.78
C VAL A 80 13.43 8.11 1.29
N LEU A 81 12.80 6.97 0.99
CA LEU A 81 13.31 5.66 1.42
C LEU A 81 14.64 5.31 0.75
N LEU A 82 14.82 5.65 -0.53
CA LEU A 82 16.09 5.47 -1.24
C LEU A 82 17.20 6.34 -0.64
N GLN A 83 16.87 7.57 -0.22
CA GLN A 83 17.85 8.44 0.47
C GLN A 83 18.27 7.85 1.81
N LEU A 84 17.33 7.36 2.61
CA LEU A 84 17.63 6.67 3.88
C LEU A 84 18.49 5.43 3.70
N GLN A 85 18.25 4.66 2.64
CA GLN A 85 19.13 3.52 2.29
C GLN A 85 20.56 4.00 2.02
N ALA A 86 20.74 5.06 1.24
CA ALA A 86 22.05 5.61 0.92
C ALA A 86 22.77 6.11 2.18
N ASP A 87 22.08 6.82 3.07
CA ASP A 87 22.65 7.39 4.29
C ASP A 87 23.01 6.31 5.33
N SER A 88 22.23 5.23 5.41
CA SER A 88 22.41 4.15 6.42
C SER A 88 23.18 2.93 5.91
N GLY A 89 23.47 2.87 4.60
CA GLY A 89 24.07 1.68 3.98
C GLY A 89 23.17 0.45 4.05
N SER A 90 21.85 0.63 4.19
CA SER A 90 20.86 -0.45 4.32
C SER A 90 20.17 -0.74 2.99
N ASN A 91 19.39 -1.82 2.94
CA ASN A 91 18.54 -2.19 1.82
C ASN A 91 17.07 -2.33 2.26
N MET A 92 16.68 -1.57 3.28
CA MET A 92 15.31 -1.58 3.80
C MET A 92 14.29 -1.24 2.72
N ARG A 93 13.14 -1.90 2.74
CA ARG A 93 12.07 -1.73 1.76
C ARG A 93 10.72 -1.75 2.46
N SER A 94 9.67 -1.37 1.74
CA SER A 94 8.31 -1.47 2.27
C SER A 94 7.32 -1.72 1.15
N THR A 95 6.21 -2.35 1.48
CA THR A 95 4.97 -2.28 0.71
C THR A 95 4.27 -0.96 0.99
N LEU A 96 3.24 -0.64 0.23
CA LEU A 96 2.28 0.41 0.53
C LEU A 96 0.92 0.08 -0.08
N VAL A 97 -0.13 0.33 0.69
CA VAL A 97 -1.51 0.52 0.22
C VAL A 97 -1.95 1.89 0.69
N ALA A 98 -2.41 2.73 -0.22
CA ALA A 98 -2.91 4.08 0.04
C ALA A 98 -4.29 4.24 -0.58
N LEU A 99 -5.32 4.56 0.23
CA LEU A 99 -6.69 4.81 -0.20
C LEU A 99 -7.04 6.28 0.06
N ALA A 100 -7.27 7.06 -0.98
CA ALA A 100 -7.86 8.38 -0.92
C ALA A 100 -9.39 8.24 -1.08
N LEU A 101 -10.11 8.46 0.00
CA LEU A 101 -11.57 8.33 0.06
C LEU A 101 -12.19 9.70 0.29
N THR A 102 -12.93 10.19 -0.72
CA THR A 102 -13.71 11.44 -0.67
C THR A 102 -15.20 11.16 -0.81
N GLU A 103 -16.03 12.18 -0.72
CA GLU A 103 -17.48 12.02 -0.94
C GLU A 103 -17.81 11.53 -2.36
N ASP A 104 -17.01 11.92 -3.35
CA ASP A 104 -17.28 11.67 -4.77
C ASP A 104 -16.42 10.55 -5.36
N LYS A 105 -15.29 10.22 -4.74
CA LYS A 105 -14.30 9.28 -5.30
C LYS A 105 -13.67 8.40 -4.24
N ALA A 106 -13.40 7.15 -4.61
CA ALA A 106 -12.45 6.28 -3.93
C ALA A 106 -11.36 5.88 -4.92
N VAL A 107 -10.12 6.27 -4.64
CA VAL A 107 -8.95 6.00 -5.46
C VAL A 107 -7.90 5.34 -4.57
N TRP A 108 -7.32 4.26 -5.02
CA TRP A 108 -6.25 3.61 -4.27
C TRP A 108 -5.06 3.27 -5.14
N GLY A 109 -3.89 3.35 -4.53
CA GLY A 109 -2.63 2.93 -5.12
C GLY A 109 -1.94 1.91 -4.22
N HIS A 110 -1.25 0.93 -4.82
CA HIS A 110 -0.48 -0.03 -4.05
C HIS A 110 0.85 -0.39 -4.69
N VAL A 111 1.81 -0.77 -3.85
CA VAL A 111 3.10 -1.35 -4.22
C VAL A 111 3.39 -2.50 -3.26
N GLY A 112 3.62 -3.70 -3.78
CA GLY A 112 3.88 -4.89 -2.96
C GLY A 112 2.71 -5.87 -2.95
N ASP A 113 2.61 -6.66 -1.88
CA ASP A 113 1.61 -7.72 -1.69
C ASP A 113 0.63 -7.47 -0.53
N SER A 114 0.72 -6.30 0.10
CA SER A 114 -0.33 -5.79 0.97
C SER A 114 -1.57 -5.49 0.14
N ARG A 115 -2.77 -5.83 0.65
CA ARG A 115 -3.98 -5.81 -0.16
C ARG A 115 -5.04 -4.86 0.37
N LEU A 116 -5.73 -4.23 -0.56
CA LEU A 116 -7.02 -3.56 -0.34
C LEU A 116 -8.12 -4.44 -0.92
N TYR A 117 -9.23 -4.55 -0.19
CA TYR A 117 -10.46 -5.21 -0.63
C TYR A 117 -11.58 -4.18 -0.61
N CYS A 118 -12.30 -4.02 -1.73
CA CYS A 118 -13.49 -3.18 -1.80
C CYS A 118 -14.75 -4.06 -1.73
N ILE A 119 -15.63 -3.79 -0.77
CA ILE A 119 -16.83 -4.58 -0.49
C ILE A 119 -18.04 -3.66 -0.53
N ARG A 120 -19.08 -4.05 -1.28
CA ARG A 120 -20.39 -3.38 -1.34
C ARG A 120 -21.49 -4.38 -1.12
N GLU A 121 -22.45 -4.08 -0.24
CA GLU A 121 -23.57 -4.96 0.09
C GLU A 121 -23.13 -6.40 0.48
N GLY A 122 -22.00 -6.52 1.18
CA GLY A 122 -21.43 -7.80 1.58
C GLY A 122 -20.80 -8.62 0.44
N ARG A 123 -20.63 -8.03 -0.74
CA ARG A 123 -19.99 -8.68 -1.90
C ARG A 123 -18.67 -8.00 -2.22
N LEU A 124 -17.67 -8.82 -2.51
CA LEU A 124 -16.37 -8.33 -2.98
C LEU A 124 -16.55 -7.74 -4.39
N LEU A 125 -16.28 -6.44 -4.54
CA LEU A 125 -16.26 -5.73 -5.83
C LEU A 125 -14.90 -5.79 -6.51
N SER A 126 -13.84 -5.47 -5.77
CA SER A 126 -12.48 -5.40 -6.27
C SER A 126 -11.49 -5.74 -5.16
N TYR A 127 -10.28 -6.08 -5.53
CA TYR A 127 -9.12 -6.23 -4.64
C TYR A 127 -7.83 -6.04 -5.44
N THR A 128 -6.79 -5.57 -4.77
CA THR A 128 -5.47 -5.34 -5.39
C THR A 128 -4.78 -6.66 -5.76
N ASN A 129 -4.01 -6.64 -6.84
CA ASN A 129 -3.23 -7.78 -7.30
C ASN A 129 -1.80 -7.71 -6.75
N ASP A 130 -1.33 -8.77 -6.09
CA ASP A 130 0.00 -8.76 -5.47
C ASP A 130 1.12 -8.54 -6.49
N HIS A 131 2.08 -7.70 -6.15
CA HIS A 131 3.34 -7.60 -6.87
C HIS A 131 4.35 -8.64 -6.33
N SER A 132 4.01 -9.92 -6.38
CA SER A 132 4.82 -11.03 -5.87
C SER A 132 5.09 -12.09 -6.94
N VAL A 133 6.18 -12.85 -6.73
CA VAL A 133 6.54 -13.97 -7.63
C VAL A 133 5.45 -15.04 -7.61
N ALA A 134 4.93 -15.40 -6.43
CA ALA A 134 3.86 -16.39 -6.30
C ALA A 134 2.59 -15.96 -7.05
N TYR A 135 2.22 -14.66 -7.00
CA TYR A 135 1.07 -14.18 -7.77
C TYR A 135 1.34 -14.22 -9.28
N ALA A 136 2.56 -13.91 -9.73
CA ALA A 136 2.92 -14.04 -11.15
C ALA A 136 2.84 -15.50 -11.62
N LYS A 137 3.35 -16.48 -10.85
CA LYS A 137 3.20 -17.91 -11.11
C LYS A 137 1.71 -18.32 -11.23
N TYR A 138 0.85 -17.80 -10.35
CA TYR A 138 -0.59 -18.03 -10.44
C TYR A 138 -1.16 -17.47 -11.76
N LYS A 139 -0.81 -16.25 -12.12
CA LYS A 139 -1.29 -15.63 -13.38
C LYS A 139 -0.82 -16.38 -14.63
N CYS A 140 0.36 -16.99 -14.59
CA CYS A 140 0.89 -17.85 -15.65
C CYS A 140 0.30 -19.28 -15.64
N GLY A 141 -0.50 -19.64 -14.63
CA GLY A 141 -1.09 -20.97 -14.50
C GLY A 141 -0.14 -22.05 -13.95
N GLU A 142 1.02 -21.66 -13.42
CA GLU A 142 1.98 -22.59 -12.82
C GLU A 142 1.51 -23.12 -11.46
N ILE A 143 0.81 -22.27 -10.69
CA ILE A 143 0.20 -22.64 -9.42
C ILE A 143 -1.26 -22.21 -9.37
N THR A 144 -2.05 -22.81 -8.49
CA THR A 144 -3.42 -22.40 -8.23
C THR A 144 -3.47 -21.22 -7.24
N ARG A 145 -4.59 -20.48 -7.19
CA ARG A 145 -4.79 -19.39 -6.22
C ARG A 145 -4.59 -19.84 -4.76
N ALA A 146 -5.02 -21.06 -4.41
CA ALA A 146 -4.87 -21.61 -3.07
C ALA A 146 -3.41 -21.92 -2.68
N GLN A 147 -2.52 -21.98 -3.65
CA GLN A 147 -1.08 -22.25 -3.45
C GLN A 147 -0.27 -20.97 -3.26
N ILE A 148 -0.79 -19.76 -3.58
CA ILE A 148 -0.06 -18.49 -3.45
C ILE A 148 0.58 -18.34 -2.07
N GLY A 149 -0.18 -18.49 -0.98
CA GLY A 149 0.33 -18.35 0.39
C GLY A 149 1.11 -19.57 0.94
N ARG A 150 1.46 -20.54 0.08
CA ARG A 150 2.22 -21.75 0.43
C ARG A 150 3.39 -22.01 -0.53
N ASP A 151 3.50 -21.19 -1.57
CA ASP A 151 4.61 -21.27 -2.54
C ASP A 151 5.93 -20.90 -1.87
N GLU A 152 7.03 -21.48 -2.30
CA GLU A 152 8.37 -21.18 -1.80
C GLU A 152 8.76 -19.70 -2.00
N ASP A 153 8.22 -19.07 -3.05
CA ASP A 153 8.45 -17.67 -3.40
C ASP A 153 7.36 -16.72 -2.85
N GLN A 154 6.51 -17.17 -1.92
CA GLN A 154 5.40 -16.36 -1.37
C GLN A 154 5.87 -15.01 -0.79
N ALA A 155 7.08 -14.93 -0.25
CA ALA A 155 7.66 -13.72 0.32
C ALA A 155 8.51 -12.92 -0.69
N SER A 156 8.59 -13.37 -1.96
CA SER A 156 9.44 -12.73 -2.97
C SER A 156 8.65 -11.65 -3.72
N LEU A 157 8.96 -10.39 -3.45
CA LEU A 157 8.30 -9.25 -4.11
C LEU A 157 8.95 -8.90 -5.46
N LEU A 158 8.10 -8.62 -6.45
CA LEU A 158 8.48 -8.07 -7.74
C LEU A 158 8.61 -6.55 -7.70
N ARG A 159 7.80 -5.88 -6.84
CA ARG A 159 7.83 -4.42 -6.63
C ARG A 159 7.75 -4.12 -5.14
N SER A 160 8.49 -3.11 -4.71
CA SER A 160 8.45 -2.55 -3.35
C SER A 160 8.97 -1.11 -3.38
N LEU A 161 8.58 -0.28 -2.43
CA LEU A 161 9.25 0.99 -2.15
C LEU A 161 10.66 0.71 -1.63
N GLY A 162 11.60 1.60 -1.92
CA GLY A 162 13.04 1.40 -1.72
C GLY A 162 13.69 0.59 -2.85
N ASN A 163 12.98 0.33 -3.95
CA ASN A 163 13.55 -0.25 -5.16
C ASN A 163 13.67 0.84 -6.24
N PRO A 164 14.87 1.13 -6.74
CA PRO A 164 15.08 2.25 -7.68
C PRO A 164 14.40 2.07 -9.04
N THR A 165 14.05 0.85 -9.41
CA THR A 165 13.50 0.53 -10.74
C THR A 165 12.14 -0.15 -10.71
N ARG A 166 11.69 -0.64 -9.55
CA ARG A 166 10.47 -1.44 -9.40
C ARG A 166 9.63 -0.97 -8.21
N SER A 167 9.37 0.34 -8.15
CA SER A 167 8.58 0.99 -7.10
C SER A 167 7.31 1.66 -7.61
N HIS A 168 7.02 1.59 -8.92
CA HIS A 168 5.82 2.21 -9.49
C HIS A 168 4.56 1.54 -8.95
N PRO A 169 3.56 2.34 -8.52
CA PRO A 169 2.29 1.83 -8.05
C PRO A 169 1.39 1.35 -9.19
N ASP A 170 0.54 0.38 -8.91
CA ASP A 170 -0.70 0.21 -9.66
C ASP A 170 -1.79 1.06 -8.97
N LEU A 171 -2.60 1.75 -9.77
CA LEU A 171 -3.71 2.57 -9.31
C LEU A 171 -5.03 2.03 -9.83
N GLU A 172 -6.03 2.12 -8.99
CA GLU A 172 -7.42 1.77 -9.31
C GLU A 172 -8.36 2.78 -8.63
N ALA A 173 -9.55 2.90 -9.18
CA ALA A 173 -10.63 3.73 -8.64
C ALA A 173 -11.96 2.99 -8.73
N LEU A 174 -12.92 3.37 -7.90
CA LEU A 174 -14.29 2.96 -8.12
C LEU A 174 -14.88 3.67 -9.34
N ASP A 175 -15.61 2.93 -10.17
CA ASP A 175 -16.33 3.46 -11.33
C ASP A 175 -17.50 4.38 -10.95
N SER A 176 -17.89 4.40 -9.68
CA SER A 176 -19.00 5.18 -9.13
C SER A 176 -18.63 5.77 -7.77
N PRO A 177 -19.26 6.86 -7.32
CA PRO A 177 -19.02 7.42 -6.00
C PRO A 177 -19.18 6.36 -4.89
N PRO A 178 -18.41 6.49 -3.80
CA PRO A 178 -18.58 5.66 -2.61
C PRO A 178 -20.00 5.78 -2.06
N GLN A 179 -20.52 4.68 -1.53
CA GLN A 179 -21.88 4.60 -0.99
C GLN A 179 -21.86 4.23 0.49
N SER A 180 -22.92 4.58 1.20
CA SER A 180 -23.09 4.13 2.58
C SER A 180 -23.13 2.61 2.63
N GLY A 181 -22.29 1.99 3.47
CA GLY A 181 -22.14 0.54 3.59
C GLY A 181 -21.05 -0.05 2.70
N ASP A 182 -20.33 0.76 1.90
CA ASP A 182 -19.08 0.33 1.29
C ASP A 182 -18.02 0.10 2.38
N GLY A 183 -17.21 -0.95 2.22
CA GLY A 183 -16.04 -1.24 3.05
C GLY A 183 -14.78 -1.34 2.18
N PHE A 184 -13.66 -0.89 2.74
CA PHE A 184 -12.35 -0.98 2.11
C PHE A 184 -11.34 -1.60 3.06
#